data_55bf04aa298f2dfee41e4b154a40f7ce
#
_entry.id   55bf04aa298f2dfee41e4b154a40f7ce
#
_cell.length_a   1.000
_cell.length_b   1.000
_cell.length_c   1.000
_cell.angle_alpha   90.00
_cell.angle_beta   90.00
_cell.angle_gamma   90.00
#
_symmetry.space_group_name_H-M   'P 1'
#
loop_
_entity.id
_entity.type
_entity.pdbx_description
1 polymer ?
#
loop_
_entity_poly.entity_id
_entity_poly.type
_entity_poly.pdbx_seq_one_letter_code
_entity_poly.pdbx_strand_id
1 'polypeptide(L)'
;MSQENVEIVRQGADAFNRRDIAAILRDFDHDAEWVEDQRYPGAETFGGPSGVERSIRKWWDAWGEIAMDIDETIDMGDRVVLAGRVRARGHDSDVTVEAPFGGVYEFRAGKVIRVQILASRAEAVDAVGLSE
;
A
#
# COMPACT_ATOMS: atom_id res chain seq x y z
N MET A 1 12.30 14.69 5.46
CA MET A 1 11.48 15.68 4.75
C MET A 1 10.24 15.00 4.23
N SER A 2 9.09 15.63 4.43
CA SER A 2 7.80 15.01 4.11
C SER A 2 7.60 14.76 2.61
N GLN A 3 8.11 15.66 1.75
CA GLN A 3 8.00 15.47 0.31
C GLN A 3 8.76 14.22 -0.16
N GLU A 4 9.85 13.89 0.51
CA GLU A 4 10.60 12.68 0.23
C GLU A 4 9.78 11.44 0.59
N ASN A 5 9.01 11.52 1.68
CA ASN A 5 8.14 10.42 2.09
C ASN A 5 7.01 10.20 1.07
N VAL A 6 6.41 11.27 0.57
CA VAL A 6 5.41 11.18 -0.50
C VAL A 6 6.00 10.50 -1.74
N GLU A 7 7.22 10.86 -2.09
CA GLU A 7 7.90 10.28 -3.24
C GLU A 7 8.14 8.78 -3.06
N ILE A 8 8.51 8.35 -1.85
CA ILE A 8 8.68 6.93 -1.56
C ILE A 8 7.38 6.17 -1.77
N VAL A 9 6.25 6.73 -1.32
CA VAL A 9 4.94 6.11 -1.51
C VAL A 9 4.63 5.96 -3.01
N ARG A 10 4.86 7.00 -3.81
CA ARG A 10 4.58 6.95 -5.25
C ARG A 10 5.49 5.98 -5.97
N GLN A 11 6.78 5.97 -5.62
CA GLN A 11 7.72 5.02 -6.21
C GLN A 11 7.36 3.58 -5.86
N GLY A 12 6.86 3.37 -4.63
CA GLY A 12 6.40 2.04 -4.22
C GLY A 12 5.22 1.54 -5.05
N ALA A 13 4.27 2.41 -5.35
CA ALA A 13 3.13 2.06 -6.21
C ALA A 13 3.59 1.73 -7.63
N ASP A 14 4.49 2.53 -8.19
CA ASP A 14 5.06 2.26 -9.51
C ASP A 14 5.78 0.92 -9.54
N ALA A 15 6.56 0.62 -8.50
CA ALA A 15 7.28 -0.64 -8.38
C ALA A 15 6.32 -1.82 -8.26
N PHE A 16 5.22 -1.65 -7.51
CA PHE A 16 4.18 -2.67 -7.42
C PHE A 16 3.62 -2.98 -8.80
N ASN A 17 3.34 -1.96 -9.59
CA ASN A 17 2.77 -2.13 -10.93
C ASN A 17 3.75 -2.79 -11.90
N ARG A 18 5.06 -2.60 -11.69
CA ARG A 18 6.10 -3.26 -12.49
C ARG A 18 6.48 -4.64 -11.94
N ARG A 19 5.93 -5.02 -10.80
CA ARG A 19 6.29 -6.24 -10.06
C ARG A 19 7.77 -6.29 -9.71
N ASP A 20 8.29 -5.15 -9.27
CA ASP A 20 9.69 -5.01 -8.86
C ASP A 20 9.78 -5.04 -7.34
N ILE A 21 9.88 -6.23 -6.78
CA ILE A 21 9.85 -6.42 -5.32
C ILE A 21 11.05 -5.75 -4.63
N ALA A 22 12.22 -5.80 -5.23
CA ALA A 22 13.41 -5.19 -4.64
C ALA A 22 13.24 -3.68 -4.49
N ALA A 23 12.66 -3.03 -5.50
CA ALA A 23 12.41 -1.60 -5.45
C ALA A 23 11.37 -1.24 -4.37
N ILE A 24 10.34 -2.08 -4.20
CA ILE A 24 9.33 -1.86 -3.15
C ILE A 24 9.98 -1.92 -1.77
N LEU A 25 10.79 -2.95 -1.52
CA LEU A 25 11.34 -3.20 -0.19
C LEU A 25 12.49 -2.30 0.21
N ARG A 26 13.09 -1.61 -0.75
CA ARG A 26 14.29 -0.80 -0.53
C ARG A 26 14.13 0.20 0.61
N ASP A 27 12.96 0.81 0.72
CA ASP A 27 12.71 1.88 1.68
C ASP A 27 11.99 1.41 2.95
N PHE A 28 11.83 0.11 3.13
CA PHE A 28 11.20 -0.44 4.34
C PHE A 28 12.25 -0.71 5.42
N ASP A 29 11.90 -0.30 6.65
CA ASP A 29 12.69 -0.64 7.83
C ASP A 29 12.61 -2.16 8.05
N HIS A 30 13.67 -2.73 8.65
CA HIS A 30 13.70 -4.18 8.90
C HIS A 30 12.63 -4.63 9.90
N ASP A 31 12.10 -3.72 10.72
CA ASP A 31 11.02 -4.01 11.68
C ASP A 31 9.66 -3.49 11.19
N ALA A 32 9.54 -3.15 9.92
CA ALA A 32 8.30 -2.59 9.39
C ALA A 32 7.13 -3.56 9.56
N GLU A 33 5.94 -2.99 9.77
CA GLU A 33 4.69 -3.75 9.79
C GLU A 33 3.86 -3.44 8.56
N TRP A 34 3.27 -4.47 8.00
CA TRP A 34 2.33 -4.34 6.89
C TRP A 34 1.00 -4.91 7.34
N VAL A 35 -0.01 -4.05 7.51
CA VAL A 35 -1.32 -4.43 8.03
C VAL A 35 -2.30 -4.47 6.87
N GLU A 36 -2.76 -5.66 6.52
CA GLU A 36 -3.76 -5.83 5.47
C GLU A 36 -5.12 -5.32 5.93
N ASP A 37 -5.98 -4.98 4.97
CA ASP A 37 -7.35 -4.54 5.26
C ASP A 37 -8.06 -5.66 6.02
N GLN A 38 -8.42 -5.38 7.26
CA GLN A 38 -8.98 -6.36 8.18
C GLN A 38 -10.36 -6.88 7.77
N ARG A 39 -10.97 -6.30 6.75
CA ARG A 39 -12.25 -6.77 6.23
C ARG A 39 -12.11 -7.97 5.31
N TYR A 40 -10.91 -8.22 4.77
CA TYR A 40 -10.70 -9.40 3.94
C TYR A 40 -10.57 -10.65 4.79
N PRO A 41 -11.24 -11.75 4.41
CA PRO A 41 -11.02 -13.04 5.08
C PRO A 41 -9.54 -13.43 4.97
N GLY A 42 -8.96 -13.83 6.08
CA GLY A 42 -7.54 -14.20 6.10
C GLY A 42 -6.58 -13.03 6.15
N ALA A 43 -7.08 -11.80 6.40
CA ALA A 43 -6.21 -10.63 6.54
C ALA A 43 -5.26 -10.82 7.71
N GLU A 44 -3.99 -10.45 7.51
CA GLU A 44 -2.94 -10.63 8.50
C GLU A 44 -2.11 -9.35 8.63
N THR A 45 -1.33 -9.29 9.70
CA THR A 45 -0.25 -8.33 9.84
C THR A 45 1.06 -9.06 9.58
N PHE A 46 1.85 -8.54 8.66
CA PHE A 46 3.12 -9.12 8.26
C PHE A 46 4.26 -8.27 8.80
N GLY A 47 5.35 -8.90 9.20
CA GLY A 47 6.50 -8.21 9.79
C GLY A 47 7.74 -8.30 8.94
N GLY A 48 8.46 -7.17 8.86
CA GLY A 48 9.72 -7.05 8.14
C GLY A 48 9.59 -7.12 6.64
N PRO A 49 10.68 -6.82 5.92
CA PRO A 49 10.64 -6.88 4.45
C PRO A 49 10.20 -8.23 3.90
N SER A 50 10.60 -9.34 4.51
CA SER A 50 10.18 -10.65 4.02
C SER A 50 8.68 -10.88 4.21
N GLY A 51 8.10 -10.35 5.30
CA GLY A 51 6.65 -10.41 5.51
C GLY A 51 5.90 -9.56 4.51
N VAL A 52 6.39 -8.34 4.26
CA VAL A 52 5.82 -7.46 3.25
C VAL A 52 5.84 -8.14 1.88
N GLU A 53 6.96 -8.76 1.55
CA GLU A 53 7.08 -9.50 0.29
C GLU A 53 6.04 -10.60 0.18
N ARG A 54 5.81 -11.37 1.25
CA ARG A 54 4.81 -12.45 1.25
C ARG A 54 3.41 -11.91 0.96
N SER A 55 3.04 -10.80 1.60
CA SER A 55 1.73 -10.19 1.36
C SER A 55 1.59 -9.73 -0.09
N ILE A 56 2.59 -9.03 -0.61
CA ILE A 56 2.54 -8.50 -1.97
C ILE A 56 2.46 -9.63 -3.00
N ARG A 57 3.29 -10.67 -2.84
CA ARG A 57 3.27 -11.81 -3.77
C ARG A 57 1.96 -12.56 -3.71
N LYS A 58 1.34 -12.66 -2.54
CA LYS A 58 0.01 -13.26 -2.40
C LYS A 58 -1.01 -12.55 -3.31
N TRP A 59 -0.98 -11.22 -3.34
CA TRP A 59 -1.88 -10.45 -4.19
C TRP A 59 -1.54 -10.59 -5.67
N TRP A 60 -0.25 -10.56 -6.01
CA TRP A 60 0.17 -10.77 -7.40
C TRP A 60 -0.22 -12.16 -7.90
N ASP A 61 -0.13 -13.17 -7.05
CA ASP A 61 -0.46 -14.55 -7.45
C ASP A 61 -1.97 -14.78 -7.54
N ALA A 62 -2.75 -14.04 -6.76
CA ALA A 62 -4.21 -14.18 -6.76
C ALA A 62 -4.84 -13.64 -8.04
N TRP A 63 -4.18 -12.73 -8.74
CA TRP A 63 -4.73 -12.06 -9.92
C TRP A 63 -3.84 -12.26 -11.13
N GLY A 64 -4.47 -12.31 -12.32
CA GLY A 64 -3.72 -12.33 -13.56
C GLY A 64 -3.02 -11.02 -13.81
N GLU A 65 -3.74 -9.93 -13.55
CA GLU A 65 -3.18 -8.57 -13.55
C GLU A 65 -3.73 -7.82 -12.36
N ILE A 66 -2.89 -7.00 -11.73
CA ILE A 66 -3.32 -6.10 -10.66
C ILE A 66 -2.42 -4.87 -10.70
N ALA A 67 -3.04 -3.71 -10.61
CA ALA A 67 -2.32 -2.44 -10.62
C ALA A 67 -2.98 -1.46 -9.67
N MET A 68 -2.19 -0.54 -9.13
CA MET A 68 -2.65 0.53 -8.27
C MET A 68 -2.47 1.87 -8.95
N ASP A 69 -3.50 2.72 -8.89
CA ASP A 69 -3.43 4.11 -9.30
C ASP A 69 -3.63 4.99 -8.08
N ILE A 70 -2.66 5.83 -7.76
CA ILE A 70 -2.78 6.77 -6.65
C ILE A 70 -3.41 8.05 -7.19
N ASP A 71 -4.57 8.41 -6.64
CA ASP A 71 -5.29 9.63 -7.01
C ASP A 71 -4.90 10.82 -6.14
N GLU A 72 -4.55 10.55 -4.88
CA GLU A 72 -4.29 11.62 -3.91
C GLU A 72 -3.29 11.15 -2.85
N THR A 73 -2.40 12.06 -2.44
CA THR A 73 -1.57 11.87 -1.26
C THR A 73 -1.76 13.06 -0.33
N ILE A 74 -1.78 12.80 0.98
CA ILE A 74 -1.83 13.84 2.01
C ILE A 74 -0.56 13.73 2.83
N ASP A 75 0.25 14.75 2.77
CA ASP A 75 1.54 14.80 3.46
C ASP A 75 1.35 15.29 4.88
N MET A 76 1.65 14.44 5.87
CA MET A 76 1.54 14.77 7.28
C MET A 76 2.90 14.71 7.97
N GLY A 77 3.98 14.89 7.23
CA GLY A 77 5.33 14.80 7.78
C GLY A 77 5.80 13.37 7.87
N ASP A 78 5.70 12.79 9.06
CA ASP A 78 6.13 11.40 9.30
C ASP A 78 5.05 10.37 8.92
N ARG A 79 3.89 10.82 8.45
CA ARG A 79 2.84 9.96 7.91
C ARG A 79 2.40 10.49 6.55
N VAL A 80 2.08 9.58 5.67
CA VAL A 80 1.50 9.92 4.36
C VAL A 80 0.22 9.12 4.22
N VAL A 81 -0.87 9.81 3.96
CA VAL A 81 -2.15 9.18 3.62
C VAL A 81 -2.23 9.12 2.11
N LEU A 82 -2.68 7.99 1.58
CA LEU A 82 -2.92 7.89 0.15
C LEU A 82 -4.30 7.34 -0.10
N ALA A 83 -4.83 7.68 -1.26
CA ALA A 83 -6.11 7.17 -1.74
C ALA A 83 -5.99 6.93 -3.23
N GLY A 84 -6.67 5.91 -3.70
CA GLY A 84 -6.62 5.56 -5.11
C GLY A 84 -7.55 4.43 -5.45
N ARG A 85 -7.20 3.74 -6.52
CA ARG A 85 -7.99 2.63 -7.05
C ARG A 85 -7.08 1.45 -7.35
N VAL A 86 -7.59 0.26 -7.07
CA VAL A 86 -6.96 -0.99 -7.49
C VAL A 86 -7.75 -1.49 -8.69
N ARG A 87 -7.05 -1.84 -9.76
CA ARG A 87 -7.64 -2.48 -10.94
C ARG A 87 -7.07 -3.88 -11.04
N ALA A 88 -7.94 -4.88 -11.15
CA ALA A 88 -7.50 -6.26 -11.15
C ALA A 88 -8.31 -7.08 -12.14
N ARG A 89 -7.64 -8.04 -12.76
CA ARG A 89 -8.24 -8.99 -13.68
C ARG A 89 -7.83 -10.39 -13.25
N GLY A 90 -8.80 -11.28 -13.10
CA GLY A 90 -8.52 -12.66 -12.70
C GLY A 90 -7.77 -13.43 -13.79
N HIS A 91 -7.19 -14.56 -13.38
CA HIS A 91 -6.55 -15.47 -14.35
C HIS A 91 -7.62 -15.96 -15.34
N ASP A 92 -7.28 -15.95 -16.61
CA ASP A 92 -8.15 -16.42 -17.67
C ASP A 92 -9.51 -15.68 -17.75
N SER A 93 -9.55 -14.44 -17.31
CA SER A 93 -10.76 -13.62 -17.33
C SER A 93 -10.56 -12.39 -18.20
N ASP A 94 -11.61 -12.00 -18.92
CA ASP A 94 -11.61 -10.74 -19.69
C ASP A 94 -12.22 -9.59 -18.88
N VAL A 95 -12.70 -9.88 -17.66
CA VAL A 95 -13.38 -8.88 -16.84
C VAL A 95 -12.38 -8.22 -15.91
N THR A 96 -12.31 -6.89 -15.97
CA THR A 96 -11.50 -6.08 -15.03
C THR A 96 -12.44 -5.54 -13.95
N VAL A 97 -12.04 -5.70 -12.70
CA VAL A 97 -12.72 -5.10 -11.56
C VAL A 97 -11.90 -3.92 -11.07
N GLU A 98 -12.57 -2.92 -10.54
CA GLU A 98 -11.93 -1.76 -9.99
C GLU A 98 -12.55 -1.44 -8.63
N ALA A 99 -11.72 -1.12 -7.65
CA ALA A 99 -12.19 -0.81 -6.31
C ALA A 99 -11.36 0.32 -5.71
N PRO A 100 -11.98 1.19 -4.90
CA PRO A 100 -11.21 2.20 -4.18
C PRO A 100 -10.37 1.56 -3.09
N PHE A 101 -9.29 2.23 -2.71
CA PHE A 101 -8.53 1.86 -1.53
C PHE A 101 -7.93 3.10 -0.90
N GLY A 102 -7.53 2.95 0.36
CA GLY A 102 -6.76 3.96 1.07
C GLY A 102 -5.60 3.31 1.78
N GLY A 103 -4.68 4.12 2.25
CA GLY A 103 -3.55 3.62 3.00
C GLY A 103 -2.94 4.69 3.86
N VAL A 104 -2.26 4.25 4.91
CA VAL A 104 -1.49 5.11 5.79
C VAL A 104 -0.08 4.53 5.87
N TYR A 105 0.90 5.33 5.49
CA TYR A 105 2.31 4.99 5.63
C TYR A 105 2.90 5.80 6.77
N GLU A 106 3.61 5.15 7.67
CA GLU A 106 4.34 5.81 8.75
C GLU A 106 5.83 5.65 8.50
N PHE A 107 6.57 6.73 8.74
CA PHE A 107 8.00 6.81 8.45
C PHE A 107 8.79 7.15 9.71
N ARG A 108 10.00 6.64 9.77
CA ARG A 108 10.99 7.01 10.78
C ARG A 108 12.36 7.02 10.10
N ALA A 109 13.06 8.15 10.23
CA ALA A 109 14.40 8.31 9.64
C ALA A 109 14.44 7.96 8.14
N GLY A 110 13.40 8.35 7.41
CA GLY A 110 13.33 8.13 5.96
C GLY A 110 12.96 6.72 5.54
N LYS A 111 12.61 5.86 6.49
CA LYS A 111 12.20 4.48 6.20
C LYS A 111 10.76 4.25 6.59
N VAL A 112 10.07 3.40 5.83
CA VAL A 112 8.70 2.99 6.13
C VAL A 112 8.74 2.04 7.31
N ILE A 113 8.02 2.37 8.39
CA ILE A 113 7.93 1.53 9.59
C ILE A 113 6.57 0.87 9.74
N ARG A 114 5.56 1.37 9.05
CA ARG A 114 4.23 0.76 9.10
C ARG A 114 3.41 1.18 7.90
N VAL A 115 2.70 0.22 7.33
CA VAL A 115 1.71 0.47 6.29
C VAL A 115 0.41 -0.16 6.74
N GLN A 116 -0.67 0.59 6.67
CA GLN A 116 -2.00 0.08 6.93
C GLN A 116 -2.83 0.25 5.68
N ILE A 117 -3.34 -0.86 5.15
CA ILE A 117 -4.20 -0.86 3.97
C ILE A 117 -5.65 -0.76 4.42
N LEU A 118 -6.40 0.14 3.81
CA LEU A 118 -7.77 0.45 4.17
C LEU A 118 -8.64 0.44 2.92
N ALA A 119 -9.95 0.47 3.12
CA ALA A 119 -10.88 0.28 2.02
C ALA A 119 -11.14 1.55 1.21
N SER A 120 -10.85 2.71 1.78
CA SER A 120 -11.23 3.97 1.15
C SER A 120 -10.42 5.13 1.69
N ARG A 121 -10.51 6.25 0.98
CA ARG A 121 -9.96 7.52 1.45
C ARG A 121 -10.51 7.90 2.82
N ALA A 122 -11.83 7.75 3.01
CA ALA A 122 -12.47 8.14 4.26
C ALA A 122 -11.89 7.37 5.45
N GLU A 123 -11.68 6.07 5.29
CA GLU A 123 -11.09 5.25 6.36
C GLU A 123 -9.65 5.65 6.65
N ALA A 124 -8.88 5.98 5.61
CA ALA A 124 -7.49 6.40 5.78
C ALA A 124 -7.41 7.76 6.49
N VAL A 125 -8.27 8.68 6.14
CA VAL A 125 -8.35 9.99 6.76
C VAL A 125 -8.75 9.85 8.25
N ASP A 126 -9.74 9.01 8.53
CA ASP A 126 -10.15 8.74 9.92
C ASP A 126 -9.03 8.12 10.73
N ALA A 127 -8.26 7.23 10.14
CA ALA A 127 -7.19 6.50 10.84
C ALA A 127 -6.10 7.43 11.36
N VAL A 128 -5.91 8.59 10.74
CA VAL A 128 -4.91 9.57 11.18
C VAL A 128 -5.53 10.75 11.93
N GLY A 129 -6.82 10.66 12.24
CA GLY A 129 -7.51 11.70 13.01
C GLY A 129 -7.91 12.93 12.21
N LEU A 130 -7.85 12.88 10.90
CA LEU A 130 -8.35 13.95 10.05
C LEU A 130 -9.83 13.66 9.77
N SER A 131 -10.71 14.50 10.25
CA SER A 131 -12.14 14.34 9.96
C SER A 131 -12.56 15.36 8.92
N GLU A 132 -13.49 14.97 8.11
CA GLU A 132 -14.07 15.86 7.11
C GLU A 132 -15.46 16.29 7.50
#